data_8081b8dbc59d75e060aa5cfd187614d4
#
_entry.id   8081b8dbc59d75e060aa5cfd187614d4
#
_cell.length_a   1.000
_cell.length_b   1.000
_cell.length_c   1.000
_cell.angle_alpha   90.00
_cell.angle_beta   90.00
_cell.angle_gamma   90.00
#
_symmetry.space_group_name_H-M   'P 1'
#
loop_
_entity.id
_entity.type
_entity.pdbx_description
1 polymer ?
#
loop_
_entity_poly.entity_id
_entity_poly.type
_entity_poly.pdbx_seq_one_letter_code
_entity_poly.pdbx_strand_id
1 'polypeptide(L)'
;MTLNPFAPFLAELAAADPIGALRDGLIGEGAMIEGAFGSKPLLYADYTASGRALRQIEAFVMDHVLPYYANSHTEASFCGARMTGMRRAARAVIARACGAGPDYAVIFCGAGATAGVNRLVTLFGAGPGTRVILGPYEHHSNLLPWRESGAEVIELDEDAAGGPDRAALAEALAGAANQPIICSFSAASNITGELADVATLTRQAKAAGARIVWDYAGGGPYLPIRMSPAPDADLDAVVVSPHKFVGGPGASGVMILRRDAVVTDRPSWPGGGTVRFVSPGGHDYSQQIEAREEAGTPNVIGDLRAALAFLVKDRIGTNFMAERGAAVMRRAQDAWSRQPRIELLGSTSRPRLPIFSFRIRDGQSGYVHHQLITRLLSDRYGIQARGGCACAGPYVHRLLGIDEIASDQMRQAILSGNEIEKPGFVRLNLSPLMTDGKVQVVLDSVTELSRDAPDLARHYHCDRTNAIFAPVAGMALA
;
A
#
# COMPACT_ATOMS: atom_id res chain seq x y z
N MET A 1 14.60 11.87 32.74
CA MET A 1 14.29 10.82 31.74
C MET A 1 12.84 10.98 31.34
N THR A 2 12.56 11.45 30.13
CA THR A 2 11.19 11.47 29.60
C THR A 2 10.76 10.02 29.42
N LEU A 3 9.75 9.59 30.18
CA LEU A 3 9.14 8.25 30.06
C LEU A 3 8.70 8.04 28.60
N ASN A 4 9.03 6.88 28.04
CA ASN A 4 8.57 6.52 26.70
C ASN A 4 7.02 6.48 26.69
N PRO A 5 6.33 7.35 25.95
CA PRO A 5 4.86 7.42 25.97
C PRO A 5 4.19 6.16 25.44
N PHE A 6 4.91 5.31 24.72
CA PHE A 6 4.42 4.02 24.21
C PHE A 6 4.77 2.82 25.13
N ALA A 7 5.34 3.06 26.33
CA ALA A 7 5.68 1.97 27.26
C ALA A 7 4.48 1.08 27.64
N PRO A 8 3.26 1.62 27.92
CA PRO A 8 2.08 0.78 28.19
C PRO A 8 1.73 -0.11 27.01
N PHE A 9 1.77 0.41 25.79
CA PHE A 9 1.49 -0.35 24.58
C PHE A 9 2.52 -1.46 24.33
N LEU A 10 3.80 -1.15 24.52
CA LEU A 10 4.88 -2.14 24.40
C LEU A 10 4.76 -3.26 25.43
N ALA A 11 4.31 -2.94 26.64
CA ALA A 11 4.05 -3.95 27.68
C ALA A 11 2.90 -4.90 27.28
N GLU A 12 1.84 -4.37 26.67
CA GLU A 12 0.73 -5.18 26.17
C GLU A 12 1.15 -6.09 25.00
N LEU A 13 2.02 -5.60 24.11
CA LEU A 13 2.60 -6.41 23.03
C LEU A 13 3.58 -7.48 23.51
N ALA A 14 4.07 -7.43 24.75
CA ALA A 14 5.03 -8.38 25.32
C ALA A 14 4.41 -9.71 25.80
N ALA A 15 3.24 -10.08 25.29
CA ALA A 15 2.58 -11.36 25.58
C ALA A 15 3.50 -12.56 25.28
N ALA A 16 3.30 -13.68 25.99
CA ALA A 16 4.07 -14.91 25.80
C ALA A 16 3.85 -15.51 24.39
N ASP A 17 2.62 -15.46 23.86
CA ASP A 17 2.30 -15.72 22.47
C ASP A 17 1.82 -14.43 21.80
N PRO A 18 2.73 -13.63 21.22
CA PRO A 18 2.36 -12.36 20.62
C PRO A 18 1.52 -12.54 19.35
N ILE A 19 1.72 -13.60 18.60
CA ILE A 19 0.96 -13.86 17.36
C ILE A 19 -0.48 -14.24 17.70
N GLY A 20 -0.69 -15.10 18.70
CA GLY A 20 -2.02 -15.43 19.23
C GLY A 20 -2.75 -14.18 19.75
N ALA A 21 -2.10 -13.42 20.61
CA ALA A 21 -2.67 -12.19 21.18
C ALA A 21 -3.05 -11.16 20.10
N LEU A 22 -2.26 -11.02 19.02
CA LEU A 22 -2.58 -10.14 17.90
C LEU A 22 -3.74 -10.68 17.06
N ARG A 23 -3.84 -12.00 16.87
CA ARG A 23 -5.01 -12.64 16.20
C ARG A 23 -6.29 -12.38 16.98
N ASP A 24 -6.26 -12.61 18.27
CA ASP A 24 -7.43 -12.41 19.16
C ASP A 24 -7.82 -10.93 19.26
N GLY A 25 -6.86 -10.04 19.04
CA GLY A 25 -7.06 -8.59 19.00
C GLY A 25 -7.64 -8.05 17.70
N LEU A 26 -7.70 -8.84 16.61
CA LEU A 26 -8.25 -8.36 15.33
C LEU A 26 -9.74 -8.05 15.46
N ILE A 27 -10.10 -6.79 15.20
CA ILE A 27 -11.50 -6.35 15.28
C ILE A 27 -12.26 -6.83 14.05
N GLY A 28 -13.43 -7.47 14.30
CA GLY A 28 -14.28 -8.06 13.27
C GLY A 28 -13.97 -9.53 12.97
N GLU A 29 -13.03 -10.16 13.69
CA GLU A 29 -12.91 -11.62 13.67
C GLU A 29 -14.17 -12.25 14.26
N GLY A 30 -14.73 -13.24 13.54
CA GLY A 30 -15.99 -13.89 13.92
C GLY A 30 -17.26 -13.09 13.66
N ALA A 31 -17.18 -11.88 13.12
CA ALA A 31 -18.35 -11.13 12.67
C ALA A 31 -19.09 -11.91 11.58
N MET A 32 -20.44 -11.91 11.63
CA MET A 32 -21.28 -12.53 10.61
C MET A 32 -21.71 -11.47 9.59
N ILE A 33 -21.77 -11.85 8.32
CA ILE A 33 -22.29 -11.02 7.22
C ILE A 33 -23.43 -11.77 6.51
N GLU A 34 -24.46 -11.04 6.14
CA GLU A 34 -25.59 -11.58 5.41
C GLU A 34 -25.34 -11.53 3.90
N GLY A 35 -25.69 -12.59 3.18
CA GLY A 35 -25.55 -12.71 1.74
C GLY A 35 -26.63 -13.57 1.12
N ALA A 36 -26.60 -13.73 -0.19
CA ALA A 36 -27.56 -14.52 -0.95
C ALA A 36 -27.59 -16.00 -0.57
N PHE A 37 -26.50 -16.52 0.04
CA PHE A 37 -26.37 -17.88 0.54
C PHE A 37 -26.51 -17.95 2.08
N GLY A 38 -27.24 -17.02 2.68
CA GLY A 38 -27.41 -16.92 4.12
C GLY A 38 -26.21 -16.27 4.82
N SER A 39 -26.22 -16.34 6.16
CA SER A 39 -25.22 -15.73 7.02
C SER A 39 -23.89 -16.49 6.94
N LYS A 40 -22.78 -15.77 6.74
CA LYS A 40 -21.43 -16.31 6.64
C LYS A 40 -20.46 -15.60 7.58
N PRO A 41 -19.48 -16.30 8.17
CA PRO A 41 -18.44 -15.63 8.94
C PRO A 41 -17.58 -14.75 8.04
N LEU A 42 -17.30 -13.52 8.48
CA LEU A 42 -16.43 -12.59 7.78
C LEU A 42 -14.99 -13.13 7.68
N LEU A 43 -14.49 -13.33 6.47
CA LEU A 43 -13.12 -13.71 6.20
C LEU A 43 -12.46 -12.63 5.35
N TYR A 44 -11.67 -11.76 6.00
CA TYR A 44 -11.06 -10.62 5.33
C TYR A 44 -9.78 -11.00 4.61
N ALA A 45 -9.71 -10.76 3.30
CA ALA A 45 -8.60 -11.09 2.41
C ALA A 45 -8.18 -9.94 1.49
N ASP A 46 -8.49 -8.67 1.83
CA ASP A 46 -8.09 -7.47 1.06
C ASP A 46 -7.07 -6.60 1.82
N TYR A 47 -6.12 -7.22 2.53
CA TYR A 47 -5.09 -6.51 3.31
C TYR A 47 -4.19 -5.61 2.46
N THR A 48 -4.04 -5.89 1.16
CA THR A 48 -3.31 -5.02 0.23
C THR A 48 -3.96 -3.64 0.08
N ALA A 49 -5.28 -3.54 0.31
CA ALA A 49 -6.01 -2.28 0.27
C ALA A 49 -6.02 -1.58 1.63
N SER A 50 -6.26 -2.32 2.72
CA SER A 50 -6.26 -1.79 4.08
C SER A 50 -5.96 -2.90 5.08
N GLY A 51 -5.22 -2.59 6.14
CA GLY A 51 -5.10 -3.45 7.31
C GLY A 51 -6.42 -3.58 8.07
N ARG A 52 -6.46 -4.48 9.05
CA ARG A 52 -7.57 -4.61 10.02
C ARG A 52 -7.24 -3.84 11.28
N ALA A 53 -8.27 -3.24 11.89
CA ALA A 53 -8.14 -2.60 13.20
C ALA A 53 -7.78 -3.63 14.27
N LEU A 54 -7.04 -3.17 15.28
CA LEU A 54 -6.51 -4.00 16.36
C LEU A 54 -6.93 -3.45 17.72
N ARG A 55 -7.53 -4.28 18.55
CA ARG A 55 -8.06 -3.90 19.88
C ARG A 55 -7.02 -3.19 20.74
N GLN A 56 -5.78 -3.67 20.75
CA GLN A 56 -4.68 -3.10 21.50
C GLN A 56 -4.40 -1.64 21.10
N ILE A 57 -4.47 -1.31 19.80
CA ILE A 57 -4.30 0.07 19.32
C ILE A 57 -5.49 0.93 19.70
N GLU A 58 -6.70 0.43 19.53
CA GLU A 58 -7.92 1.18 19.87
C GLU A 58 -8.00 1.48 21.38
N ALA A 59 -7.69 0.48 22.22
CA ALA A 59 -7.62 0.65 23.68
C ALA A 59 -6.53 1.69 24.06
N PHE A 60 -5.33 1.57 23.50
CA PHE A 60 -4.27 2.56 23.77
C PHE A 60 -4.69 3.98 23.39
N VAL A 61 -5.33 4.16 22.24
CA VAL A 61 -5.82 5.48 21.81
C VAL A 61 -6.88 6.00 22.77
N MET A 62 -7.82 5.15 23.18
CA MET A 62 -8.91 5.50 24.10
C MET A 62 -8.40 5.88 25.49
N ASP A 63 -7.47 5.10 26.04
CA ASP A 63 -7.08 5.19 27.44
C ASP A 63 -5.89 6.15 27.68
N HIS A 64 -5.00 6.31 26.68
CA HIS A 64 -3.74 7.04 26.85
C HIS A 64 -3.59 8.28 25.96
N VAL A 65 -4.41 8.43 24.90
CA VAL A 65 -4.36 9.57 23.98
C VAL A 65 -5.55 10.49 24.17
N LEU A 66 -6.78 9.98 24.01
CA LEU A 66 -7.99 10.80 24.00
C LEU A 66 -8.25 11.59 25.30
N PRO A 67 -7.95 11.08 26.51
CA PRO A 67 -8.16 11.87 27.74
C PRO A 67 -7.33 13.16 27.81
N TYR A 68 -6.22 13.22 27.04
CA TYR A 68 -5.31 14.37 27.04
C TYR A 68 -5.20 15.01 25.65
N TYR A 69 -6.11 14.71 24.75
CA TYR A 69 -6.05 15.18 23.36
C TYR A 69 -6.12 16.71 23.31
N ALA A 70 -5.19 17.31 22.58
CA ALA A 70 -5.12 18.73 22.29
C ALA A 70 -4.31 18.96 21.01
N ASN A 71 -4.34 20.19 20.48
CA ASN A 71 -3.47 20.58 19.39
C ASN A 71 -1.99 20.56 19.84
N SER A 72 -1.11 20.07 18.98
CA SER A 72 0.31 19.85 19.24
C SER A 72 1.22 21.06 18.95
N HIS A 73 0.69 22.22 18.57
CA HIS A 73 1.50 23.40 18.27
C HIS A 73 1.86 24.25 19.50
N THR A 74 1.60 23.77 20.71
CA THR A 74 1.94 24.44 21.96
C THR A 74 2.50 23.45 22.97
N GLU A 75 3.50 23.88 23.72
CA GLU A 75 4.05 23.11 24.83
C GLU A 75 3.80 23.79 26.20
N ALA A 76 3.12 24.93 26.21
CA ALA A 76 2.83 25.66 27.42
C ALA A 76 1.76 25.02 28.30
N SER A 77 0.81 24.30 27.72
CA SER A 77 -0.20 23.52 28.45
C SER A 77 0.20 22.06 28.58
N PHE A 78 -0.25 21.38 29.63
CA PHE A 78 0.01 19.96 29.85
C PHE A 78 -0.42 19.12 28.65
N CYS A 79 -1.65 19.30 28.15
CA CYS A 79 -2.19 18.52 27.03
C CYS A 79 -1.42 18.80 25.72
N GLY A 80 -1.12 20.07 25.44
CA GLY A 80 -0.33 20.46 24.27
C GLY A 80 1.07 19.87 24.29
N ALA A 81 1.78 19.99 25.42
CA ALA A 81 3.11 19.41 25.60
C ALA A 81 3.10 17.88 25.47
N ARG A 82 2.06 17.22 26.02
CA ARG A 82 1.89 15.75 25.92
C ARG A 82 1.70 15.32 24.47
N MET A 83 0.80 15.95 23.73
CA MET A 83 0.54 15.59 22.32
C MET A 83 1.76 15.87 21.43
N THR A 84 2.43 17.00 21.63
CA THR A 84 3.69 17.31 20.94
C THR A 84 4.77 16.27 21.25
N GLY A 85 4.92 15.90 22.52
CA GLY A 85 5.86 14.86 22.96
C GLY A 85 5.54 13.48 22.36
N MET A 86 4.26 13.08 22.33
CA MET A 86 3.82 11.83 21.72
C MET A 86 4.09 11.79 20.22
N ARG A 87 3.81 12.88 19.47
CA ARG A 87 4.13 12.96 18.02
C ARG A 87 5.64 12.88 17.77
N ARG A 88 6.46 13.54 18.60
CA ARG A 88 7.93 13.45 18.52
C ARG A 88 8.40 12.01 18.74
N ALA A 89 7.83 11.32 19.75
CA ALA A 89 8.12 9.92 20.02
C ALA A 89 7.64 9.01 18.87
N ALA A 90 6.51 9.29 18.24
CA ALA A 90 6.02 8.56 17.07
C ALA A 90 6.99 8.64 15.89
N ARG A 91 7.54 9.84 15.59
CA ARG A 91 8.61 9.98 14.57
C ARG A 91 9.83 9.16 14.91
N ALA A 92 10.26 9.19 16.17
CA ALA A 92 11.43 8.42 16.61
C ALA A 92 11.21 6.89 16.51
N VAL A 93 10.00 6.40 16.75
CA VAL A 93 9.64 4.98 16.52
C VAL A 93 9.81 4.63 15.06
N ILE A 94 9.22 5.41 14.15
CA ILE A 94 9.26 5.15 12.70
C ILE A 94 10.70 5.28 12.17
N ALA A 95 11.42 6.32 12.57
CA ALA A 95 12.83 6.51 12.18
C ALA A 95 13.67 5.29 12.55
N ARG A 96 13.55 4.81 13.79
CA ARG A 96 14.28 3.62 14.28
C ARG A 96 13.87 2.36 13.52
N ALA A 97 12.57 2.14 13.31
CA ALA A 97 12.06 0.97 12.57
C ALA A 97 12.58 0.91 11.13
N CYS A 98 12.89 2.06 10.53
CA CYS A 98 13.36 2.18 9.16
C CYS A 98 14.88 2.42 9.04
N GLY A 99 15.60 2.52 10.16
CA GLY A 99 17.04 2.84 10.16
C GLY A 99 17.33 4.25 9.64
N ALA A 100 16.41 5.19 9.83
CA ALA A 100 16.58 6.59 9.46
C ALA A 100 17.36 7.33 10.53
N GLY A 101 18.61 7.71 10.23
CA GLY A 101 19.49 8.51 11.08
C GLY A 101 19.10 10.01 11.06
N PRO A 102 19.94 10.88 11.68
CA PRO A 102 19.68 12.32 11.76
C PRO A 102 19.61 13.03 10.40
N ASP A 103 20.23 12.45 9.37
CA ASP A 103 20.21 12.98 8.00
C ASP A 103 18.85 12.81 7.32
N TYR A 104 17.92 12.13 7.96
CA TYR A 104 16.56 11.91 7.46
C TYR A 104 15.51 12.67 8.27
N ALA A 105 14.47 13.10 7.59
CA ALA A 105 13.24 13.62 8.18
C ALA A 105 12.13 12.58 8.06
N VAL A 106 11.34 12.40 9.13
CA VAL A 106 10.10 11.61 9.10
C VAL A 106 8.92 12.59 9.07
N ILE A 107 8.13 12.56 8.02
CA ILE A 107 7.04 13.51 7.77
C ILE A 107 5.72 12.74 7.71
N PHE A 108 4.72 13.21 8.46
CA PHE A 108 3.36 12.68 8.37
C PHE A 108 2.61 13.36 7.22
N CYS A 109 2.13 12.57 6.26
CA CYS A 109 1.65 13.06 4.97
C CYS A 109 0.12 12.99 4.80
N GLY A 110 -0.66 12.63 5.81
CA GLY A 110 -2.11 12.49 5.67
C GLY A 110 -2.51 11.26 4.85
N ALA A 111 -2.96 11.42 3.61
CA ALA A 111 -3.56 10.36 2.78
C ALA A 111 -2.57 9.33 2.22
N GLY A 112 -1.82 8.63 3.07
CA GLY A 112 -0.93 7.53 2.68
C GLY A 112 0.24 7.96 1.81
N ALA A 113 0.83 7.01 1.09
CA ALA A 113 1.95 7.24 0.18
C ALA A 113 1.63 8.27 -0.92
N THR A 114 0.38 8.34 -1.38
CA THR A 114 -0.07 9.31 -2.39
C THR A 114 0.30 10.74 -2.02
N ALA A 115 0.02 11.15 -0.77
CA ALA A 115 0.36 12.49 -0.31
C ALA A 115 1.88 12.70 -0.20
N GLY A 116 2.64 11.65 0.10
CA GLY A 116 4.10 11.67 0.11
C GLY A 116 4.67 11.91 -1.28
N VAL A 117 4.24 11.14 -2.29
CA VAL A 117 4.72 11.29 -3.67
C VAL A 117 4.39 12.66 -4.24
N ASN A 118 3.17 13.17 -4.01
CA ASN A 118 2.81 14.52 -4.46
C ASN A 118 3.72 15.61 -3.85
N ARG A 119 4.15 15.46 -2.58
CA ARG A 119 5.13 16.36 -1.97
C ARG A 119 6.51 16.22 -2.61
N LEU A 120 6.94 15.00 -2.91
CA LEU A 120 8.26 14.72 -3.50
C LEU A 120 8.41 15.36 -4.88
N VAL A 121 7.35 15.51 -5.66
CA VAL A 121 7.39 16.25 -6.94
C VAL A 121 7.97 17.65 -6.72
N THR A 122 7.47 18.39 -5.75
CA THR A 122 7.98 19.74 -5.40
C THR A 122 9.34 19.66 -4.73
N LEU A 123 9.51 18.79 -3.73
CA LEU A 123 10.72 18.74 -2.90
C LEU A 123 11.96 18.31 -3.70
N PHE A 124 11.77 17.50 -4.74
CA PHE A 124 12.85 17.07 -5.64
C PHE A 124 12.96 17.94 -6.91
N GLY A 125 12.07 18.93 -7.06
CA GLY A 125 12.07 19.84 -8.20
C GLY A 125 11.74 19.15 -9.53
N ALA A 126 10.86 18.16 -9.51
CA ALA A 126 10.39 17.51 -10.73
C ALA A 126 9.58 18.50 -11.57
N GLY A 127 9.93 18.60 -12.86
CA GLY A 127 9.33 19.54 -13.81
C GLY A 127 10.01 19.52 -15.16
N PRO A 128 9.73 20.49 -16.04
CA PRO A 128 10.40 20.60 -17.33
C PRO A 128 11.93 20.59 -17.16
N GLY A 129 12.61 19.73 -17.93
CA GLY A 129 14.07 19.53 -17.85
C GLY A 129 14.51 18.52 -16.78
N THR A 130 13.60 17.86 -16.10
CA THR A 130 13.89 16.72 -15.21
C THR A 130 13.46 15.43 -15.90
N ARG A 131 14.24 14.36 -15.75
CA ARG A 131 13.85 13.01 -16.16
C ARG A 131 13.38 12.21 -14.94
N VAL A 132 12.21 11.59 -15.05
CA VAL A 132 11.66 10.68 -14.05
C VAL A 132 11.60 9.27 -14.64
N ILE A 133 12.21 8.30 -13.97
CA ILE A 133 12.22 6.90 -14.39
C ILE A 133 11.35 6.10 -13.39
N LEU A 134 10.34 5.42 -13.92
CA LEU A 134 9.35 4.65 -13.16
C LEU A 134 9.49 3.16 -13.43
N GLY A 135 9.08 2.35 -12.45
CA GLY A 135 9.05 0.90 -12.59
C GLY A 135 7.86 0.37 -13.40
N PRO A 136 7.83 -0.94 -13.65
CA PRO A 136 6.82 -1.57 -14.52
C PRO A 136 5.43 -1.69 -13.89
N TYR A 137 5.30 -1.72 -12.57
CA TYR A 137 4.06 -2.00 -11.85
C TYR A 137 3.67 -0.92 -10.85
N GLU A 138 3.94 0.33 -11.22
CA GLU A 138 3.66 1.45 -10.33
C GLU A 138 2.16 1.64 -10.11
N HIS A 139 1.80 1.85 -8.84
CA HIS A 139 0.47 2.29 -8.48
C HIS A 139 0.20 3.70 -9.05
N HIS A 140 -1.03 4.03 -9.40
CA HIS A 140 -1.39 5.38 -9.89
C HIS A 140 -0.85 6.50 -8.99
N SER A 141 -0.73 6.27 -7.69
CA SER A 141 -0.16 7.24 -6.73
C SER A 141 1.34 7.48 -6.94
N ASN A 142 2.07 6.53 -7.51
CA ASN A 142 3.50 6.66 -7.86
C ASN A 142 3.72 6.85 -9.37
N LEU A 143 2.67 7.07 -10.12
CA LEU A 143 2.69 7.31 -11.57
C LEU A 143 2.20 8.72 -11.91
N LEU A 144 0.94 9.03 -11.53
CA LEU A 144 0.26 10.25 -11.97
C LEU A 144 0.95 11.54 -11.48
N PRO A 145 1.43 11.66 -10.22
CA PRO A 145 2.08 12.90 -9.80
C PRO A 145 3.34 13.23 -10.63
N TRP A 146 4.07 12.22 -11.07
CA TRP A 146 5.24 12.41 -11.94
C TRP A 146 4.85 12.80 -13.37
N ARG A 147 3.82 12.16 -13.95
CA ARG A 147 3.29 12.54 -15.29
C ARG A 147 2.75 13.97 -15.29
N GLU A 148 2.05 14.39 -14.24
CA GLU A 148 1.49 15.74 -14.11
C GLU A 148 2.55 16.81 -13.77
N SER A 149 3.77 16.42 -13.39
CA SER A 149 4.85 17.38 -13.06
C SER A 149 5.39 18.15 -14.27
N GLY A 150 5.16 17.67 -15.48
CA GLY A 150 5.76 18.17 -16.72
C GLY A 150 7.21 17.68 -16.96
N ALA A 151 7.72 16.74 -16.14
CA ALA A 151 8.98 16.06 -16.38
C ALA A 151 8.90 15.09 -17.57
N GLU A 152 10.06 14.74 -18.13
CA GLU A 152 10.17 13.61 -19.06
C GLU A 152 10.03 12.30 -18.28
N VAL A 153 8.94 11.57 -18.49
CA VAL A 153 8.65 10.33 -17.76
C VAL A 153 8.96 9.12 -18.63
N ILE A 154 9.83 8.23 -18.14
CA ILE A 154 10.15 6.93 -18.76
C ILE A 154 9.63 5.83 -17.86
N GLU A 155 8.73 4.99 -18.35
CA GLU A 155 8.22 3.81 -17.67
C GLU A 155 8.98 2.59 -18.18
N LEU A 156 9.69 1.89 -17.29
CA LEU A 156 10.47 0.71 -17.63
C LEU A 156 9.54 -0.51 -17.77
N ASP A 157 9.93 -1.44 -18.61
CA ASP A 157 9.36 -2.77 -18.65
C ASP A 157 9.87 -3.63 -17.49
N GLU A 158 9.29 -4.81 -17.36
CA GLU A 158 9.61 -5.78 -16.32
C GLU A 158 10.80 -6.65 -16.73
N ASP A 159 11.79 -6.75 -15.85
CA ASP A 159 12.93 -7.69 -16.02
C ASP A 159 12.45 -9.15 -15.97
N ALA A 160 13.15 -10.03 -16.68
CA ALA A 160 12.86 -11.47 -16.63
C ALA A 160 12.99 -12.05 -15.22
N ALA A 161 13.81 -11.49 -14.36
CA ALA A 161 13.95 -11.86 -12.95
C ALA A 161 12.91 -11.18 -12.02
N GLY A 162 12.11 -10.25 -12.53
CA GLY A 162 11.17 -9.40 -11.79
C GLY A 162 11.75 -8.03 -11.46
N GLY A 163 10.84 -7.08 -11.22
CA GLY A 163 11.21 -5.67 -11.01
C GLY A 163 11.50 -4.93 -12.30
N PRO A 164 11.97 -3.67 -12.21
CA PRO A 164 12.34 -2.88 -13.37
C PRO A 164 13.46 -3.51 -14.19
N ASP A 165 13.35 -3.48 -15.51
CA ASP A 165 14.40 -3.93 -16.43
C ASP A 165 15.68 -3.12 -16.19
N ARG A 166 16.73 -3.83 -15.77
CA ARG A 166 18.02 -3.22 -15.37
C ARG A 166 18.82 -2.69 -16.55
N ALA A 167 18.68 -3.30 -17.73
CA ALA A 167 19.34 -2.82 -18.94
C ALA A 167 18.66 -1.54 -19.43
N ALA A 168 17.35 -1.54 -19.52
CA ALA A 168 16.58 -0.35 -19.86
C ALA A 168 16.78 0.78 -18.84
N LEU A 169 16.89 0.46 -17.54
CA LEU A 169 17.27 1.45 -16.52
C LEU A 169 18.65 2.06 -16.81
N ALA A 170 19.66 1.25 -17.16
CA ALA A 170 20.99 1.76 -17.48
C ALA A 170 20.96 2.70 -18.70
N GLU A 171 20.21 2.36 -19.73
CA GLU A 171 20.03 3.21 -20.92
C GLU A 171 19.33 4.53 -20.58
N ALA A 172 18.22 4.46 -19.80
CA ALA A 172 17.49 5.64 -19.39
C ALA A 172 18.31 6.59 -18.51
N LEU A 173 19.17 6.05 -17.63
CA LEU A 173 20.11 6.82 -16.82
C LEU A 173 21.19 7.48 -17.67
N ALA A 174 21.80 6.74 -18.60
CA ALA A 174 22.87 7.24 -19.48
C ALA A 174 22.36 8.32 -20.46
N GLY A 175 21.14 8.19 -20.95
CA GLY A 175 20.53 9.12 -21.91
C GLY A 175 20.10 10.46 -21.32
N ALA A 176 20.28 10.70 -20.03
CA ALA A 176 19.78 11.92 -19.35
C ALA A 176 20.61 13.19 -19.55
N ALA A 177 21.72 13.16 -20.29
CA ALA A 177 22.49 14.31 -20.78
C ALA A 177 22.50 15.56 -19.86
N ASN A 178 22.99 15.45 -18.61
CA ASN A 178 23.06 16.51 -17.61
C ASN A 178 21.72 16.98 -16.99
N GLN A 179 20.62 16.31 -17.24
CA GLN A 179 19.34 16.57 -16.58
C GLN A 179 19.34 15.98 -15.15
N PRO A 180 18.68 16.62 -14.19
CA PRO A 180 18.35 15.95 -12.93
C PRO A 180 17.51 14.70 -13.16
N ILE A 181 17.89 13.60 -12.52
CA ILE A 181 17.20 12.32 -12.65
C ILE A 181 16.55 11.94 -11.33
N ILE A 182 15.31 11.48 -11.41
CA ILE A 182 14.56 10.91 -10.28
C ILE A 182 14.11 9.50 -10.69
N CYS A 183 14.49 8.49 -9.92
CA CYS A 183 13.94 7.15 -10.03
C CYS A 183 12.88 6.97 -8.96
N SER A 184 11.69 6.44 -9.31
CA SER A 184 10.63 6.17 -8.34
C SER A 184 10.04 4.78 -8.60
N PHE A 185 10.28 3.85 -7.67
CA PHE A 185 9.95 2.43 -7.84
C PHE A 185 9.13 1.90 -6.67
N SER A 186 8.24 0.96 -6.96
CA SER A 186 7.52 0.18 -5.95
C SER A 186 8.38 -0.98 -5.44
N ALA A 187 8.51 -1.13 -4.12
CA ALA A 187 9.25 -2.23 -3.51
C ALA A 187 8.59 -3.61 -3.71
N ALA A 188 7.29 -3.61 -3.96
CA ALA A 188 6.52 -4.80 -4.32
C ALA A 188 5.30 -4.42 -5.14
N SER A 189 4.97 -5.24 -6.14
CA SER A 189 3.75 -5.09 -6.91
C SER A 189 2.51 -5.27 -6.02
N ASN A 190 1.59 -4.32 -6.05
CA ASN A 190 0.31 -4.44 -5.37
C ASN A 190 -0.67 -5.39 -6.09
N ILE A 191 -0.30 -5.89 -7.27
CA ILE A 191 -1.10 -6.81 -8.08
C ILE A 191 -0.58 -8.24 -7.94
N THR A 192 0.66 -8.47 -8.32
CA THR A 192 1.26 -9.81 -8.34
C THR A 192 1.99 -10.16 -7.05
N GLY A 193 2.31 -9.17 -6.22
CA GLY A 193 3.14 -9.35 -5.04
C GLY A 193 4.63 -9.48 -5.33
N GLU A 194 5.05 -9.44 -6.60
CA GLU A 194 6.46 -9.56 -6.99
C GLU A 194 7.32 -8.47 -6.35
N LEU A 195 8.53 -8.86 -5.94
CA LEU A 195 9.47 -8.01 -5.20
C LEU A 195 10.50 -7.41 -6.14
N ALA A 196 10.84 -6.14 -5.90
CA ALA A 196 11.97 -5.48 -6.54
C ALA A 196 13.26 -5.68 -5.72
N ASP A 197 14.41 -5.76 -6.38
CA ASP A 197 15.72 -5.71 -5.72
C ASP A 197 16.09 -4.26 -5.37
N VAL A 198 15.58 -3.83 -4.21
CA VAL A 198 15.75 -2.45 -3.72
C VAL A 198 17.23 -2.04 -3.67
N ALA A 199 18.10 -2.91 -3.17
CA ALA A 199 19.51 -2.58 -2.99
C ALA A 199 20.24 -2.39 -4.32
N THR A 200 20.06 -3.32 -5.26
CA THR A 200 20.76 -3.28 -6.56
C THR A 200 20.27 -2.12 -7.42
N LEU A 201 18.97 -1.90 -7.52
CA LEU A 201 18.39 -0.79 -8.28
C LEU A 201 18.78 0.57 -7.68
N THR A 202 18.85 0.66 -6.35
CA THR A 202 19.31 1.89 -5.69
C THR A 202 20.77 2.18 -6.03
N ARG A 203 21.67 1.20 -5.93
CA ARG A 203 23.08 1.40 -6.32
C ARG A 203 23.20 1.88 -7.76
N GLN A 204 22.46 1.26 -8.68
CA GLN A 204 22.48 1.64 -10.11
C GLN A 204 22.03 3.08 -10.31
N ALA A 205 20.93 3.51 -9.68
CA ALA A 205 20.44 4.88 -9.73
C ALA A 205 21.44 5.86 -9.10
N LYS A 206 21.97 5.54 -7.90
CA LYS A 206 22.94 6.41 -7.19
C LYS A 206 24.25 6.54 -7.93
N ALA A 207 24.76 5.50 -8.58
CA ALA A 207 25.97 5.54 -9.38
C ALA A 207 25.85 6.52 -10.58
N ALA A 208 24.63 6.73 -11.08
CA ALA A 208 24.34 7.72 -12.13
C ALA A 208 23.98 9.11 -11.58
N GLY A 209 24.08 9.34 -10.26
CA GLY A 209 23.73 10.61 -9.62
C GLY A 209 22.22 10.88 -9.49
N ALA A 210 21.38 9.89 -9.75
CA ALA A 210 19.95 10.04 -9.63
C ALA A 210 19.48 10.08 -8.16
N ARG A 211 18.37 10.81 -7.90
CA ARG A 211 17.59 10.64 -6.68
C ARG A 211 16.72 9.40 -6.79
N ILE A 212 16.55 8.68 -5.69
CA ILE A 212 15.75 7.44 -5.65
C ILE A 212 14.65 7.50 -4.60
N VAL A 213 13.43 7.21 -5.02
CA VAL A 213 12.22 7.08 -4.19
C VAL A 213 11.76 5.63 -4.22
N TRP A 214 11.41 5.10 -3.06
CA TRP A 214 10.78 3.78 -2.96
C TRP A 214 9.37 3.88 -2.40
N ASP A 215 8.38 3.40 -3.14
CA ASP A 215 7.01 3.23 -2.67
C ASP A 215 6.88 1.88 -1.95
N TYR A 216 6.73 1.96 -0.63
CA TYR A 216 6.46 0.82 0.24
C TYR A 216 4.99 0.67 0.60
N ALA A 217 4.06 1.32 -0.12
CA ALA A 217 2.64 1.19 0.21
C ALA A 217 2.12 -0.26 0.11
N GLY A 218 2.57 -1.02 -0.90
CA GLY A 218 2.22 -2.44 -1.06
C GLY A 218 3.08 -3.37 -0.21
N GLY A 219 4.39 -3.14 -0.20
CA GLY A 219 5.38 -3.98 0.47
C GLY A 219 5.57 -3.68 1.96
N GLY A 220 5.34 -2.44 2.38
CA GLY A 220 5.64 -1.96 3.72
C GLY A 220 5.04 -2.75 4.88
N PRO A 221 3.82 -3.30 4.80
CA PRO A 221 3.29 -4.16 5.85
C PRO A 221 4.10 -5.43 6.12
N TYR A 222 4.89 -5.90 5.14
CA TYR A 222 5.53 -7.23 5.15
C TYR A 222 7.05 -7.18 5.12
N LEU A 223 7.61 -6.25 4.31
CA LEU A 223 9.04 -6.18 4.05
C LEU A 223 9.76 -5.30 5.08
N PRO A 224 11.03 -5.57 5.39
CA PRO A 224 11.85 -4.61 6.10
C PRO A 224 11.97 -3.32 5.28
N ILE A 225 11.79 -2.18 5.95
CA ILE A 225 12.05 -0.87 5.36
C ILE A 225 13.39 -0.40 5.93
N ARG A 226 14.37 -0.15 5.06
CA ARG A 226 15.70 0.31 5.45
C ARG A 226 16.09 1.51 4.60
N MET A 227 16.46 2.64 5.22
CA MET A 227 16.95 3.81 4.47
C MET A 227 18.32 3.55 3.85
N SER A 228 19.08 2.58 4.37
CA SER A 228 20.34 2.07 3.81
C SER A 228 20.23 0.53 3.74
N PRO A 229 19.62 -0.04 2.68
CA PRO A 229 19.40 -1.48 2.58
C PRO A 229 20.69 -2.28 2.37
N ALA A 230 21.75 -1.64 1.86
CA ALA A 230 23.09 -2.19 1.70
C ALA A 230 24.12 -1.05 1.65
N PRO A 231 25.43 -1.34 1.75
CA PRO A 231 26.47 -0.34 1.46
C PRO A 231 26.26 0.29 0.09
N ASP A 232 26.48 1.60 -0.01
CA ASP A 232 26.32 2.41 -1.22
C ASP A 232 24.91 2.38 -1.84
N ALA A 233 23.89 2.08 -1.02
CA ALA A 233 22.48 2.03 -1.43
C ALA A 233 21.59 2.90 -0.53
N ASP A 234 22.03 4.11 -0.21
CA ASP A 234 21.23 5.05 0.59
C ASP A 234 20.06 5.59 -0.22
N LEU A 235 18.86 5.45 0.35
CA LEU A 235 17.63 5.94 -0.27
C LEU A 235 17.48 7.45 -0.03
N ASP A 236 16.96 8.18 -1.03
CA ASP A 236 16.66 9.60 -0.85
C ASP A 236 15.27 9.80 -0.25
N ALA A 237 14.30 8.95 -0.60
CA ALA A 237 13.00 8.96 0.03
C ALA A 237 12.32 7.58 0.04
N VAL A 238 11.48 7.38 1.06
CA VAL A 238 10.55 6.25 1.15
C VAL A 238 9.17 6.79 1.48
N VAL A 239 8.13 6.30 0.80
CA VAL A 239 6.73 6.59 1.12
C VAL A 239 6.03 5.32 1.61
N VAL A 240 5.24 5.45 2.67
CA VAL A 240 4.58 4.33 3.34
C VAL A 240 3.11 4.66 3.58
N SER A 241 2.27 3.64 3.47
CA SER A 241 0.84 3.71 3.81
C SER A 241 0.54 2.85 5.07
N PRO A 242 0.78 3.36 6.30
CA PRO A 242 0.61 2.57 7.52
C PRO A 242 -0.82 2.06 7.73
N HIS A 243 -1.84 2.67 7.09
CA HIS A 243 -3.22 2.17 7.11
C HIS A 243 -3.37 0.76 6.51
N LYS A 244 -2.36 0.26 5.77
CA LYS A 244 -2.33 -1.11 5.24
C LYS A 244 -1.67 -2.12 6.20
N PHE A 245 -1.03 -1.65 7.26
CA PHE A 245 -0.45 -2.51 8.30
C PHE A 245 -1.56 -3.09 9.20
N VAL A 246 -1.26 -4.17 9.88
CA VAL A 246 -2.13 -4.67 10.95
C VAL A 246 -2.22 -3.58 12.04
N GLY A 247 -3.44 -3.25 12.44
CA GLY A 247 -3.72 -2.15 13.36
C GLY A 247 -3.66 -0.76 12.72
N GLY A 248 -3.43 -0.66 11.41
CA GLY A 248 -3.22 0.58 10.71
C GLY A 248 -4.43 1.44 10.31
N PRO A 249 -5.69 0.98 10.30
CA PRO A 249 -6.81 1.83 9.91
C PRO A 249 -6.80 3.19 10.62
N GLY A 250 -6.99 4.27 9.82
CA GLY A 250 -6.93 5.64 10.32
C GLY A 250 -5.52 6.23 10.53
N ALA A 251 -4.46 5.48 10.26
CA ALA A 251 -3.09 5.98 10.36
C ALA A 251 -2.74 6.97 9.24
N SER A 252 -1.98 8.01 9.58
CA SER A 252 -1.40 8.95 8.61
C SER A 252 -0.40 8.25 7.69
N GLY A 253 -0.31 8.71 6.44
CA GLY A 253 0.80 8.39 5.55
C GLY A 253 2.13 8.86 6.13
N VAL A 254 3.21 8.20 5.76
CA VAL A 254 4.57 8.53 6.21
C VAL A 254 5.48 8.67 5.01
N MET A 255 6.25 9.75 4.99
CA MET A 255 7.39 9.95 4.11
C MET A 255 8.66 10.05 4.96
N ILE A 256 9.67 9.27 4.61
CA ILE A 256 11.02 9.39 5.18
C ILE A 256 11.89 9.96 4.08
N LEU A 257 12.53 11.08 4.34
CA LEU A 257 13.16 11.91 3.33
C LEU A 257 14.57 12.31 3.78
N ARG A 258 15.56 12.08 2.93
CA ARG A 258 16.93 12.57 3.14
C ARG A 258 16.97 14.10 3.00
N ARG A 259 17.51 14.79 4.01
CA ARG A 259 17.43 16.25 4.13
C ARG A 259 18.14 16.98 3.00
N ASP A 260 19.29 16.47 2.56
CA ASP A 260 20.08 17.06 1.49
C ASP A 260 19.56 16.76 0.07
N ALA A 261 18.59 15.83 -0.07
CA ALA A 261 17.93 15.58 -1.34
C ALA A 261 16.90 16.64 -1.73
N VAL A 262 16.51 17.50 -0.77
CA VAL A 262 15.51 18.56 -0.96
C VAL A 262 16.15 19.76 -1.66
N VAL A 263 15.54 20.22 -2.74
CA VAL A 263 16.07 21.31 -3.59
C VAL A 263 15.37 22.65 -3.40
N THR A 264 14.38 22.72 -2.50
CA THR A 264 13.59 23.93 -2.25
C THR A 264 13.47 24.25 -0.76
N ASP A 265 13.46 25.52 -0.42
CA ASP A 265 13.16 26.04 0.91
C ASP A 265 11.68 26.35 1.12
N ARG A 266 10.86 26.19 0.08
CA ARG A 266 9.40 26.38 0.14
C ARG A 266 8.69 25.07 0.47
N PRO A 267 7.61 25.13 1.26
CA PRO A 267 6.79 23.95 1.51
C PRO A 267 6.10 23.48 0.23
N SER A 268 5.93 22.18 0.11
CA SER A 268 5.12 21.60 -0.97
C SER A 268 3.62 21.98 -0.84
N TRP A 269 3.18 22.27 0.37
CA TRP A 269 1.82 22.68 0.69
C TRP A 269 1.85 23.79 1.74
N PRO A 270 1.82 25.08 1.36
CA PRO A 270 1.87 26.21 2.28
C PRO A 270 0.63 26.31 3.17
N GLY A 271 0.83 26.71 4.43
CA GLY A 271 -0.28 26.90 5.38
C GLY A 271 0.20 27.22 6.80
N GLY A 272 -0.74 27.29 7.74
CA GLY A 272 -0.43 27.45 9.16
C GLY A 272 0.52 26.34 9.66
N GLY A 273 1.44 26.67 10.55
CA GLY A 273 2.44 25.76 11.09
C GLY A 273 3.72 25.62 10.24
N THR A 274 3.72 26.01 8.95
CA THR A 274 4.88 25.90 8.06
C THR A 274 5.84 27.09 8.17
N VAL A 275 5.41 28.16 8.82
CA VAL A 275 6.09 29.44 8.90
C VAL A 275 6.78 29.64 10.25
N ARG A 276 7.86 30.41 10.25
CA ARG A 276 8.52 30.94 11.45
C ARG A 276 8.02 32.32 11.80
N PHE A 277 7.70 33.11 10.77
CA PHE A 277 7.20 34.46 10.92
C PHE A 277 6.26 34.83 9.76
N VAL A 278 5.21 35.60 10.05
CA VAL A 278 4.31 36.21 9.05
C VAL A 278 3.96 37.59 9.48
N SER A 279 4.01 38.57 8.56
CA SER A 279 3.60 39.94 8.73
C SER A 279 2.78 40.44 7.53
N PRO A 280 2.18 41.63 7.59
CA PRO A 280 1.53 42.22 6.42
C PRO A 280 2.44 42.40 5.20
N GLY A 281 3.77 42.48 5.40
CA GLY A 281 4.75 42.70 4.34
C GLY A 281 5.47 41.45 3.84
N GLY A 282 5.30 40.29 4.48
CA GLY A 282 6.00 39.07 4.07
C GLY A 282 5.96 37.93 5.08
N HIS A 283 6.63 36.83 4.76
CA HIS A 283 6.70 35.68 5.63
C HIS A 283 8.02 34.89 5.44
N ASP A 284 8.41 34.16 6.48
CA ASP A 284 9.56 33.26 6.50
C ASP A 284 9.12 31.86 6.85
N TYR A 285 9.51 30.88 6.05
CA TYR A 285 9.22 29.46 6.31
C TYR A 285 10.16 28.86 7.35
N SER A 286 9.69 27.78 7.99
CA SER A 286 10.48 27.00 8.91
C SER A 286 11.67 26.33 8.21
N GLN A 287 12.84 26.38 8.85
CA GLN A 287 14.02 25.65 8.40
C GLN A 287 13.95 24.15 8.73
N GLN A 288 13.05 23.75 9.65
CA GLN A 288 12.80 22.35 9.97
C GLN A 288 11.86 21.76 8.93
N ILE A 289 12.34 20.79 8.16
CA ILE A 289 11.59 20.17 7.05
C ILE A 289 10.28 19.57 7.56
N GLU A 290 10.30 18.89 8.71
CA GLU A 290 9.11 18.28 9.31
C GLU A 290 8.01 19.32 9.58
N ALA A 291 8.38 20.47 10.16
CA ALA A 291 7.44 21.54 10.42
C ALA A 291 6.99 22.22 9.12
N ARG A 292 7.92 22.41 8.17
CA ARG A 292 7.63 23.04 6.89
C ARG A 292 6.66 22.23 6.03
N GLU A 293 6.72 20.89 6.10
CA GLU A 293 5.91 19.99 5.27
C GLU A 293 4.60 19.55 5.93
N GLU A 294 4.34 19.90 7.18
CA GLU A 294 3.12 19.52 7.89
C GLU A 294 2.22 20.73 8.15
N ALA A 295 1.66 21.29 7.07
CA ALA A 295 0.74 22.40 7.14
C ALA A 295 -0.58 22.06 7.82
N GLY A 296 -1.15 23.03 8.53
CA GLY A 296 -2.45 22.94 9.19
C GLY A 296 -2.40 22.22 10.53
N THR A 297 -3.56 21.91 11.08
CA THR A 297 -3.67 21.11 12.30
C THR A 297 -3.32 19.67 11.99
N PRO A 298 -2.27 19.10 12.61
CA PRO A 298 -1.86 17.73 12.31
C PRO A 298 -2.89 16.71 12.77
N ASN A 299 -2.98 15.61 12.02
CA ASN A 299 -3.77 14.44 12.42
C ASN A 299 -3.06 13.66 13.54
N VAL A 300 -3.03 14.24 14.76
CA VAL A 300 -2.29 13.68 15.90
C VAL A 300 -2.60 12.20 16.12
N ILE A 301 -3.89 11.82 16.10
CA ILE A 301 -4.33 10.43 16.31
C ILE A 301 -3.79 9.54 15.17
N GLY A 302 -3.90 9.97 13.93
CA GLY A 302 -3.40 9.22 12.78
C GLY A 302 -1.88 9.07 12.79
N ASP A 303 -1.15 10.07 13.26
CA ASP A 303 0.32 10.04 13.39
C ASP A 303 0.74 9.03 14.46
N LEU A 304 0.04 9.00 15.58
CA LEU A 304 0.27 8.01 16.65
C LEU A 304 -0.07 6.60 16.18
N ARG A 305 -1.23 6.43 15.47
CA ARG A 305 -1.60 5.14 14.88
C ARG A 305 -0.56 4.62 13.90
N ALA A 306 0.06 5.49 13.12
CA ALA A 306 1.16 5.09 12.24
C ALA A 306 2.32 4.46 13.04
N ALA A 307 2.77 5.11 14.12
CA ALA A 307 3.83 4.58 14.97
C ALA A 307 3.42 3.26 15.66
N LEU A 308 2.18 3.18 16.17
CA LEU A 308 1.66 1.96 16.80
C LEU A 308 1.62 0.79 15.80
N ALA A 309 1.22 1.03 14.56
CA ALA A 309 1.24 0.01 13.49
C ALA A 309 2.67 -0.47 13.16
N PHE A 310 3.67 0.42 13.19
CA PHE A 310 5.09 0.03 13.07
C PHE A 310 5.54 -0.83 14.25
N LEU A 311 5.14 -0.52 15.48
CA LEU A 311 5.44 -1.34 16.67
C LEU A 311 4.79 -2.73 16.58
N VAL A 312 3.55 -2.82 16.08
CA VAL A 312 2.89 -4.10 15.82
C VAL A 312 3.65 -4.91 14.77
N LYS A 313 4.04 -4.28 13.65
CA LYS A 313 4.85 -4.92 12.60
C LYS A 313 6.17 -5.46 13.17
N ASP A 314 6.86 -4.66 13.97
CA ASP A 314 8.11 -5.05 14.61
C ASP A 314 7.90 -6.26 15.54
N ARG A 315 6.79 -6.27 16.29
CA ARG A 315 6.42 -7.39 17.17
C ARG A 315 6.08 -8.67 16.41
N ILE A 316 5.41 -8.59 15.27
CA ILE A 316 5.17 -9.76 14.41
C ILE A 316 6.51 -10.28 13.87
N GLY A 317 7.38 -9.39 13.44
CA GLY A 317 8.71 -9.69 12.91
C GLY A 317 8.69 -10.03 11.41
N THR A 318 9.60 -9.40 10.66
CA THR A 318 9.67 -9.59 9.20
C THR A 318 10.11 -11.00 8.79
N ASN A 319 10.92 -11.70 9.61
CA ASN A 319 11.30 -13.09 9.34
C ASN A 319 10.08 -14.02 9.43
N PHE A 320 9.28 -13.91 10.49
CA PHE A 320 8.03 -14.67 10.61
C PHE A 320 7.10 -14.40 9.42
N MET A 321 6.96 -13.13 9.03
CA MET A 321 6.13 -12.76 7.88
C MET A 321 6.63 -13.38 6.58
N ALA A 322 7.95 -13.40 6.35
CA ALA A 322 8.57 -13.99 5.16
C ALA A 322 8.37 -15.51 5.12
N GLU A 323 8.66 -16.22 6.22
CA GLU A 323 8.48 -17.66 6.33
C GLU A 323 7.02 -18.07 6.14
N ARG A 324 6.11 -17.36 6.82
CA ARG A 324 4.67 -17.56 6.72
C ARG A 324 4.17 -17.28 5.30
N GLY A 325 4.61 -16.17 4.70
CA GLY A 325 4.28 -15.80 3.33
C GLY A 325 4.72 -16.88 2.34
N ALA A 326 5.95 -17.37 2.44
CA ALA A 326 6.47 -18.44 1.60
C ALA A 326 5.68 -19.75 1.76
N ALA A 327 5.28 -20.10 2.99
CA ALA A 327 4.45 -21.29 3.23
C ALA A 327 3.06 -21.16 2.58
N VAL A 328 2.42 -20.01 2.71
CA VAL A 328 1.12 -19.69 2.10
C VAL A 328 1.21 -19.71 0.57
N MET A 329 2.29 -19.14 0.01
CA MET A 329 2.54 -19.17 -1.44
C MET A 329 2.61 -20.59 -1.99
N ARG A 330 3.38 -21.47 -1.34
CA ARG A 330 3.46 -22.91 -1.76
C ARG A 330 2.09 -23.56 -1.74
N ARG A 331 1.32 -23.41 -0.65
CA ARG A 331 -0.03 -23.98 -0.53
C ARG A 331 -0.97 -23.50 -1.63
N ALA A 332 -0.95 -22.19 -1.92
CA ALA A 332 -1.78 -21.62 -2.98
C ALA A 332 -1.37 -22.14 -4.37
N GLN A 333 -0.06 -22.25 -4.62
CA GLN A 333 0.47 -22.80 -5.86
C GLN A 333 0.05 -24.27 -6.04
N ASP A 334 0.18 -25.09 -4.99
CA ASP A 334 -0.24 -26.49 -5.02
C ASP A 334 -1.75 -26.65 -5.27
N ALA A 335 -2.57 -25.78 -4.66
CA ALA A 335 -4.02 -25.82 -4.81
C ALA A 335 -4.50 -25.37 -6.20
N TRP A 336 -3.88 -24.32 -6.77
CA TRP A 336 -4.43 -23.63 -7.94
C TRP A 336 -3.70 -23.90 -9.26
N SER A 337 -2.41 -24.30 -9.25
CA SER A 337 -1.64 -24.57 -10.48
C SER A 337 -2.24 -25.68 -11.36
N ARG A 338 -3.00 -26.59 -10.76
CA ARG A 338 -3.65 -27.71 -11.45
C ARG A 338 -5.11 -27.44 -11.82
N GLN A 339 -5.62 -26.23 -11.52
CA GLN A 339 -7.01 -25.88 -11.81
C GLN A 339 -7.10 -25.19 -13.18
N PRO A 340 -7.65 -25.84 -14.22
CA PRO A 340 -7.60 -25.32 -15.59
C PRO A 340 -8.39 -24.01 -15.77
N ARG A 341 -9.32 -23.73 -14.86
CA ARG A 341 -10.15 -22.53 -14.90
C ARG A 341 -9.57 -21.36 -14.12
N ILE A 342 -8.56 -21.57 -13.29
CA ILE A 342 -7.90 -20.49 -12.55
C ILE A 342 -6.65 -20.04 -13.32
N GLU A 343 -6.64 -18.79 -13.72
CA GLU A 343 -5.47 -18.13 -14.30
C GLU A 343 -4.88 -17.16 -13.28
N LEU A 344 -3.72 -17.52 -12.72
CA LEU A 344 -2.95 -16.64 -11.84
C LEU A 344 -2.18 -15.62 -12.69
N LEU A 345 -2.20 -14.36 -12.29
CA LEU A 345 -1.45 -13.28 -12.94
C LEU A 345 -0.05 -13.13 -12.31
N GLY A 346 0.92 -12.80 -13.15
CA GLY A 346 2.32 -12.66 -12.78
C GLY A 346 3.06 -13.99 -12.67
N SER A 347 4.37 -13.94 -12.49
CA SER A 347 5.21 -15.12 -12.39
C SER A 347 5.09 -15.79 -11.02
N THR A 348 4.89 -17.10 -10.99
CA THR A 348 4.88 -17.90 -9.75
C THR A 348 6.27 -18.36 -9.32
N SER A 349 7.29 -18.20 -10.17
CA SER A 349 8.67 -18.62 -9.91
C SER A 349 9.54 -17.53 -9.26
N ARG A 350 9.07 -16.29 -9.25
CA ARG A 350 9.79 -15.13 -8.68
C ARG A 350 9.46 -14.93 -7.20
N PRO A 351 10.37 -14.32 -6.42
CA PRO A 351 10.08 -13.90 -5.05
C PRO A 351 8.88 -12.95 -5.00
N ARG A 352 7.88 -13.28 -4.17
CA ARG A 352 6.65 -12.48 -4.07
C ARG A 352 5.98 -12.59 -2.69
N LEU A 353 5.21 -11.58 -2.37
CA LEU A 353 4.29 -11.58 -1.23
C LEU A 353 3.07 -12.47 -1.51
N PRO A 354 2.35 -12.95 -0.48
CA PRO A 354 1.13 -13.74 -0.64
C PRO A 354 -0.06 -12.86 -1.09
N ILE A 355 0.14 -12.19 -2.23
CA ILE A 355 -0.85 -11.41 -2.97
C ILE A 355 -1.15 -12.19 -4.25
N PHE A 356 -2.41 -12.49 -4.47
CA PHE A 356 -2.87 -13.31 -5.59
C PHE A 356 -3.88 -12.53 -6.40
N SER A 357 -3.54 -12.28 -7.66
CA SER A 357 -4.46 -11.76 -8.67
C SER A 357 -4.77 -12.87 -9.65
N PHE A 358 -6.04 -13.11 -9.93
CA PHE A 358 -6.48 -14.19 -10.79
C PHE A 358 -7.76 -13.88 -11.56
N ARG A 359 -7.96 -14.63 -12.65
CA ARG A 359 -9.21 -14.67 -13.41
C ARG A 359 -9.77 -16.08 -13.40
N ILE A 360 -11.08 -16.24 -13.54
CA ILE A 360 -11.76 -17.53 -13.65
C ILE A 360 -12.34 -17.66 -15.06
N ARG A 361 -11.90 -18.69 -15.80
CA ARG A 361 -12.40 -18.99 -17.14
C ARG A 361 -13.84 -19.44 -17.07
N ASP A 362 -14.67 -18.99 -18.02
CA ASP A 362 -16.10 -19.34 -18.11
C ASP A 362 -16.36 -20.77 -18.65
N GLY A 363 -15.32 -21.43 -19.14
CA GLY A 363 -15.41 -22.75 -19.77
C GLY A 363 -15.66 -22.70 -21.28
N GLN A 364 -15.73 -21.50 -21.85
CA GLN A 364 -15.78 -21.25 -23.29
C GLN A 364 -14.48 -20.55 -23.73
N SER A 365 -14.54 -19.33 -24.21
CA SER A 365 -13.37 -18.59 -24.66
C SER A 365 -13.07 -17.34 -23.81
N GLY A 366 -13.84 -17.12 -22.72
CA GLY A 366 -13.80 -15.94 -21.91
C GLY A 366 -13.57 -16.19 -20.43
N TYR A 367 -13.90 -15.18 -19.65
CA TYR A 367 -13.77 -15.18 -18.21
C TYR A 367 -15.06 -14.72 -17.55
N VAL A 368 -15.38 -15.32 -16.42
CA VAL A 368 -16.44 -14.79 -15.56
C VAL A 368 -16.00 -13.41 -15.02
N HIS A 369 -16.87 -12.44 -15.09
CA HIS A 369 -16.53 -11.05 -14.75
C HIS A 369 -16.01 -10.94 -13.32
N HIS A 370 -14.88 -10.26 -13.12
CA HIS A 370 -14.18 -10.20 -11.85
C HIS A 370 -15.02 -9.63 -10.69
N GLN A 371 -15.92 -8.66 -10.96
CA GLN A 371 -16.83 -8.15 -9.94
C GLN A 371 -17.86 -9.19 -9.50
N LEU A 372 -18.33 -10.04 -10.42
CA LEU A 372 -19.21 -11.16 -10.07
C LEU A 372 -18.47 -12.18 -9.20
N ILE A 373 -17.23 -12.55 -9.56
CA ILE A 373 -16.43 -13.46 -8.73
C ILE A 373 -16.21 -12.87 -7.34
N THR A 374 -15.89 -11.58 -7.24
CA THR A 374 -15.74 -10.89 -5.96
C THR A 374 -17.03 -10.94 -5.13
N ARG A 375 -18.16 -10.71 -5.78
CA ARG A 375 -19.49 -10.81 -5.15
C ARG A 375 -19.80 -12.22 -4.67
N LEU A 376 -19.53 -13.23 -5.48
CA LEU A 376 -19.74 -14.63 -5.12
C LEU A 376 -18.84 -15.10 -3.97
N LEU A 377 -17.57 -14.64 -3.92
CA LEU A 377 -16.67 -14.89 -2.79
C LEU A 377 -17.26 -14.34 -1.49
N SER A 378 -17.82 -13.13 -1.53
CA SER A 378 -18.48 -12.52 -0.38
C SER A 378 -19.75 -13.26 0.00
N ASP A 379 -20.68 -13.46 -0.92
CA ASP A 379 -22.02 -13.99 -0.64
C ASP A 379 -22.00 -15.46 -0.20
N ARG A 380 -21.18 -16.30 -0.86
CA ARG A 380 -21.17 -17.75 -0.63
C ARG A 380 -20.23 -18.19 0.49
N TYR A 381 -19.10 -17.48 0.66
CA TYR A 381 -18.01 -17.91 1.56
C TYR A 381 -17.64 -16.86 2.63
N GLY A 382 -18.22 -15.66 2.59
CA GLY A 382 -17.84 -14.57 3.50
C GLY A 382 -16.49 -13.94 3.20
N ILE A 383 -15.81 -14.34 2.11
CA ILE A 383 -14.47 -13.89 1.76
C ILE A 383 -14.51 -12.49 1.14
N GLN A 384 -13.86 -11.55 1.80
CA GLN A 384 -13.76 -10.16 1.33
C GLN A 384 -12.49 -9.99 0.52
N ALA A 385 -12.64 -10.01 -0.79
CA ALA A 385 -11.58 -9.77 -1.78
C ALA A 385 -11.88 -8.48 -2.56
N ARG A 386 -11.07 -8.12 -3.53
CA ARG A 386 -11.26 -6.95 -4.40
C ARG A 386 -11.29 -7.36 -5.87
N GLY A 387 -12.28 -6.86 -6.62
CA GLY A 387 -12.34 -6.95 -8.08
C GLY A 387 -11.91 -5.63 -8.73
N GLY A 388 -11.26 -5.69 -9.90
CA GLY A 388 -10.90 -4.52 -10.70
C GLY A 388 -9.44 -4.46 -11.11
N CYS A 389 -8.98 -3.28 -11.56
CA CYS A 389 -7.60 -3.05 -12.03
C CYS A 389 -6.60 -2.66 -10.90
N ALA A 390 -7.05 -2.59 -9.67
CA ALA A 390 -6.25 -2.31 -8.46
C ALA A 390 -5.32 -1.07 -8.58
N CYS A 391 -5.72 -0.04 -9.34
CA CYS A 391 -5.02 1.23 -9.52
C CYS A 391 -3.57 1.10 -10.06
N ALA A 392 -3.32 0.16 -10.98
CA ALA A 392 -2.05 0.02 -11.69
C ALA A 392 -2.32 -0.25 -13.19
N GLY A 393 -3.04 0.68 -13.83
CA GLY A 393 -3.56 0.55 -15.20
C GLY A 393 -2.54 0.06 -16.24
N PRO A 394 -1.37 0.71 -16.41
CA PRO A 394 -0.37 0.27 -17.39
C PRO A 394 0.08 -1.18 -17.18
N TYR A 395 0.32 -1.57 -15.94
CA TYR A 395 0.71 -2.95 -15.62
C TYR A 395 -0.42 -3.94 -15.89
N VAL A 396 -1.67 -3.58 -15.59
CA VAL A 396 -2.84 -4.40 -15.90
C VAL A 396 -2.99 -4.64 -17.40
N HIS A 397 -2.77 -3.60 -18.23
CA HIS A 397 -2.79 -3.75 -19.68
C HIS A 397 -1.77 -4.78 -20.15
N ARG A 398 -0.54 -4.73 -19.65
CA ARG A 398 0.49 -5.73 -19.95
C ARG A 398 0.11 -7.13 -19.48
N LEU A 399 -0.32 -7.29 -18.23
CA LEU A 399 -0.70 -8.60 -17.67
C LEU A 399 -1.89 -9.25 -18.39
N LEU A 400 -2.81 -8.45 -18.92
CA LEU A 400 -4.00 -8.93 -19.61
C LEU A 400 -3.84 -8.98 -21.13
N GLY A 401 -2.69 -8.53 -21.67
CA GLY A 401 -2.44 -8.47 -23.12
C GLY A 401 -3.36 -7.49 -23.84
N ILE A 402 -3.71 -6.36 -23.21
CA ILE A 402 -4.56 -5.33 -23.79
C ILE A 402 -3.68 -4.42 -24.64
N ASP A 403 -3.89 -4.45 -25.94
CA ASP A 403 -3.22 -3.57 -26.90
C ASP A 403 -3.85 -2.16 -26.93
N GLU A 404 -3.25 -1.25 -27.69
CA GLU A 404 -3.72 0.14 -27.80
C GLU A 404 -5.14 0.25 -28.35
N ILE A 405 -5.51 -0.58 -29.35
CA ILE A 405 -6.83 -0.56 -29.97
C ILE A 405 -7.90 -0.98 -28.95
N ALA A 406 -7.66 -2.09 -28.25
CA ALA A 406 -8.55 -2.56 -27.22
C ALA A 406 -8.64 -1.57 -26.05
N SER A 407 -7.52 -0.96 -25.67
CA SER A 407 -7.47 0.08 -24.64
C SER A 407 -8.34 1.29 -25.00
N ASP A 408 -8.24 1.80 -26.24
CA ASP A 408 -9.06 2.92 -26.68
C ASP A 408 -10.55 2.57 -26.75
N GLN A 409 -10.90 1.38 -27.21
CA GLN A 409 -12.29 0.90 -27.20
C GLN A 409 -12.86 0.85 -25.78
N MET A 410 -12.13 0.27 -24.84
CA MET A 410 -12.50 0.23 -23.42
C MET A 410 -12.65 1.63 -22.85
N ARG A 411 -11.70 2.53 -23.15
CA ARG A 411 -11.77 3.93 -22.73
C ARG A 411 -13.03 4.62 -23.21
N GLN A 412 -13.39 4.47 -24.48
CA GLN A 412 -14.63 5.05 -25.04
C GLN A 412 -15.87 4.48 -24.36
N ALA A 413 -15.93 3.16 -24.14
CA ALA A 413 -17.03 2.51 -23.46
C ALA A 413 -17.19 3.03 -22.02
N ILE A 414 -16.10 3.14 -21.27
CA ILE A 414 -16.10 3.65 -19.90
C ILE A 414 -16.55 5.12 -19.84
N LEU A 415 -16.01 5.98 -20.72
CA LEU A 415 -16.39 7.40 -20.79
C LEU A 415 -17.84 7.60 -21.19
N SER A 416 -18.46 6.63 -21.91
CA SER A 416 -19.89 6.63 -22.22
C SER A 416 -20.77 6.05 -21.09
N GLY A 417 -20.19 5.71 -19.95
CA GLY A 417 -20.91 5.21 -18.77
C GLY A 417 -21.07 3.68 -18.70
N ASN A 418 -20.32 2.92 -19.51
CA ASN A 418 -20.35 1.45 -19.50
C ASN A 418 -19.19 0.90 -18.63
N GLU A 419 -19.31 1.02 -17.30
CA GLU A 419 -18.27 0.65 -16.34
C GLU A 419 -17.91 -0.85 -16.33
N ILE A 420 -18.79 -1.71 -16.83
CA ILE A 420 -18.55 -3.16 -16.91
C ILE A 420 -17.39 -3.51 -17.86
N GLU A 421 -17.05 -2.63 -18.78
CA GLU A 421 -15.95 -2.84 -19.73
C GLU A 421 -14.57 -2.57 -19.10
N LYS A 422 -14.52 -2.11 -17.84
CA LYS A 422 -13.24 -1.95 -17.15
C LYS A 422 -12.51 -3.30 -17.04
N PRO A 423 -11.24 -3.37 -17.51
CA PRO A 423 -10.47 -4.58 -17.39
C PRO A 423 -10.16 -4.85 -15.91
N GLY A 424 -10.06 -6.12 -15.54
CA GLY A 424 -9.76 -6.45 -14.16
C GLY A 424 -9.61 -7.95 -13.89
N PHE A 425 -9.34 -8.18 -12.63
CA PHE A 425 -9.13 -9.51 -12.04
C PHE A 425 -9.64 -9.47 -10.61
N VAL A 426 -9.70 -10.62 -9.96
CA VAL A 426 -9.90 -10.70 -8.52
C VAL A 426 -8.54 -10.70 -7.84
N ARG A 427 -8.39 -9.86 -6.80
CA ARG A 427 -7.19 -9.85 -5.97
C ARG A 427 -7.56 -10.20 -4.53
N LEU A 428 -6.82 -11.12 -3.94
CA LEU A 428 -6.85 -11.39 -2.52
C LEU A 428 -5.42 -11.44 -1.95
N ASN A 429 -5.32 -11.24 -0.64
CA ASN A 429 -4.07 -11.28 0.08
C ASN A 429 -4.24 -12.03 1.40
N LEU A 430 -3.39 -13.00 1.65
CA LEU A 430 -3.43 -13.82 2.84
C LEU A 430 -2.47 -13.27 3.90
N SER A 431 -3.06 -12.70 4.96
CA SER A 431 -2.30 -12.09 6.07
C SER A 431 -1.44 -13.12 6.82
N PRO A 432 -0.24 -12.76 7.30
CA PRO A 432 0.58 -13.63 8.15
C PRO A 432 -0.11 -14.02 9.47
N LEU A 433 -1.08 -13.24 9.92
CA LEU A 433 -1.88 -13.58 11.11
C LEU A 433 -3.02 -14.56 10.82
N MET A 434 -3.35 -14.83 9.55
CA MET A 434 -4.40 -15.78 9.20
C MET A 434 -3.99 -17.21 9.62
N THR A 435 -4.90 -17.94 10.28
CA THR A 435 -4.66 -19.33 10.69
C THR A 435 -4.62 -20.27 9.48
N ASP A 436 -4.01 -21.44 9.62
CA ASP A 436 -3.95 -22.43 8.55
C ASP A 436 -5.32 -22.90 8.08
N GLY A 437 -6.28 -23.03 9.01
CA GLY A 437 -7.66 -23.37 8.67
C GLY A 437 -8.31 -22.31 7.79
N LYS A 438 -8.15 -21.02 8.13
CA LYS A 438 -8.69 -19.91 7.31
C LYS A 438 -8.01 -19.82 5.95
N VAL A 439 -6.69 -20.01 5.89
CA VAL A 439 -5.98 -20.10 4.60
C VAL A 439 -6.56 -21.21 3.76
N GLN A 440 -6.78 -22.42 4.32
CA GLN A 440 -7.36 -23.54 3.60
C GLN A 440 -8.77 -23.23 3.08
N VAL A 441 -9.62 -22.64 3.92
CA VAL A 441 -10.97 -22.21 3.50
C VAL A 441 -10.90 -21.28 2.28
N VAL A 442 -9.98 -20.31 2.24
CA VAL A 442 -9.83 -19.43 1.07
C VAL A 442 -9.41 -20.21 -0.17
N LEU A 443 -8.42 -21.11 -0.03
CA LEU A 443 -7.91 -21.89 -1.16
C LEU A 443 -8.98 -22.81 -1.75
N ASP A 444 -9.73 -23.51 -0.90
CA ASP A 444 -10.80 -24.41 -1.30
C ASP A 444 -11.98 -23.64 -1.92
N SER A 445 -12.37 -22.50 -1.32
CA SER A 445 -13.46 -21.67 -1.83
C SER A 445 -13.16 -21.13 -3.24
N VAL A 446 -11.94 -20.65 -3.51
CA VAL A 446 -11.55 -20.20 -4.85
C VAL A 446 -11.55 -21.39 -5.84
N THR A 447 -11.08 -22.55 -5.41
CA THR A 447 -11.09 -23.77 -6.23
C THR A 447 -12.50 -24.23 -6.56
N GLU A 448 -13.41 -24.26 -5.58
CA GLU A 448 -14.82 -24.60 -5.77
C GLU A 448 -15.49 -23.59 -6.69
N LEU A 449 -15.33 -22.28 -6.37
CA LEU A 449 -15.94 -21.22 -7.17
C LEU A 449 -15.45 -21.22 -8.62
N SER A 450 -14.22 -21.65 -8.90
CA SER A 450 -13.72 -21.75 -10.27
C SER A 450 -14.52 -22.74 -11.15
N ARG A 451 -15.16 -23.72 -10.52
CA ARG A 451 -16.03 -24.68 -11.20
C ARG A 451 -17.46 -24.17 -11.33
N ASP A 452 -17.98 -23.57 -10.26
CA ASP A 452 -19.40 -23.23 -10.09
C ASP A 452 -19.77 -21.85 -10.63
N ALA A 453 -18.82 -20.91 -10.75
CA ALA A 453 -19.09 -19.52 -11.10
C ALA A 453 -19.85 -19.33 -12.43
N PRO A 454 -19.59 -20.06 -13.52
CA PRO A 454 -20.36 -19.92 -14.77
C PRO A 454 -21.85 -20.25 -14.57
N ASP A 455 -22.18 -21.24 -13.78
CA ASP A 455 -23.56 -21.62 -13.48
C ASP A 455 -24.23 -20.64 -12.52
N LEU A 456 -23.50 -20.15 -11.53
CA LEU A 456 -23.98 -19.17 -10.57
C LEU A 456 -24.22 -17.80 -11.20
N ALA A 457 -23.54 -17.47 -12.30
CA ALA A 457 -23.70 -16.20 -12.99
C ALA A 457 -25.15 -15.88 -13.39
N ARG A 458 -25.95 -16.91 -13.75
CA ARG A 458 -27.38 -16.78 -14.13
C ARG A 458 -28.29 -16.29 -12.99
N HIS A 459 -27.82 -16.38 -11.75
CA HIS A 459 -28.57 -15.96 -10.56
C HIS A 459 -28.29 -14.52 -10.14
N TYR A 460 -27.47 -13.82 -10.91
CA TYR A 460 -27.12 -12.41 -10.66
C TYR A 460 -27.46 -11.55 -11.86
N HIS A 461 -27.97 -10.38 -11.60
CA HIS A 461 -28.09 -9.32 -12.59
C HIS A 461 -26.96 -8.30 -12.42
N CYS A 462 -26.62 -7.62 -13.50
CA CYS A 462 -25.56 -6.61 -13.49
C CYS A 462 -26.11 -5.23 -13.81
N ASP A 463 -25.88 -4.27 -12.94
CA ASP A 463 -25.94 -2.86 -13.30
C ASP A 463 -24.67 -2.51 -14.11
N ARG A 464 -24.81 -2.36 -15.42
CA ARG A 464 -23.69 -2.13 -16.32
C ARG A 464 -23.03 -0.76 -16.14
N THR A 465 -23.80 0.24 -15.65
CA THR A 465 -23.28 1.59 -15.41
C THR A 465 -22.34 1.69 -14.24
N ASN A 466 -22.47 0.80 -13.27
CA ASN A 466 -21.64 0.77 -12.06
C ASN A 466 -20.83 -0.52 -11.90
N ALA A 467 -21.01 -1.48 -12.84
CA ALA A 467 -20.44 -2.83 -12.78
C ALA A 467 -20.78 -3.55 -11.44
N ILE A 468 -21.99 -3.35 -10.92
CA ILE A 468 -22.46 -3.93 -9.66
C ILE A 468 -23.33 -5.15 -9.95
N PHE A 469 -22.95 -6.29 -9.37
CA PHE A 469 -23.72 -7.54 -9.44
C PHE A 469 -24.56 -7.71 -8.17
N ALA A 470 -25.86 -8.02 -8.36
CA ALA A 470 -26.78 -8.30 -7.28
C ALA A 470 -27.59 -9.58 -7.58
N PRO A 471 -27.93 -10.37 -6.56
CA PRO A 471 -28.79 -11.55 -6.72
C PRO A 471 -30.13 -11.17 -7.35
N VAL A 472 -30.67 -12.04 -8.19
CA VAL A 472 -32.03 -11.88 -8.72
C VAL A 472 -33.04 -11.99 -7.57
N ALA A 473 -33.96 -11.02 -7.49
CA ALA A 473 -34.92 -10.93 -6.38
C ALA A 473 -35.76 -12.21 -6.22
N GLY A 474 -35.94 -12.65 -4.99
CA GLY A 474 -36.77 -13.83 -4.65
C GLY A 474 -36.06 -15.18 -4.75
N MET A 475 -34.76 -15.22 -5.03
CA MET A 475 -33.98 -16.44 -5.07
C MET A 475 -33.22 -16.65 -3.74
N ALA A 476 -33.62 -17.63 -2.95
CA ALA A 476 -32.75 -18.18 -1.91
C ALA A 476 -31.77 -19.16 -2.61
N LEU A 477 -30.48 -18.84 -2.61
CA LEU A 477 -29.44 -19.72 -3.16
C LEU A 477 -29.02 -20.69 -2.04
N ALA A 478 -29.04 -21.97 -2.32
CA ALA A 478 -28.66 -23.03 -1.38
C ALA A 478 -27.15 -23.29 -1.37
#